data_1d51b466a2fe439f9d920e82eb8c7960
#
_entry.id   1d51b466a2fe439f9d920e82eb8c7960
#
_cell.length_a   1.000
_cell.length_b   1.000
_cell.length_c   1.000
_cell.angle_alpha   90.00
_cell.angle_beta   90.00
_cell.angle_gamma   90.00
#
_symmetry.space_group_name_H-M   'P 1'
#
loop_
_entity.id
_entity.type
_entity.pdbx_description
1 polymer ?
#
loop_
_entity_poly.entity_id
_entity_poly.type
_entity_poly.pdbx_seq_one_letter_code
_entity_poly.pdbx_strand_id
1 'polypeptide(L)'
;MRGHAEALGGLVARYRGTPGEAKSLMMAAQIAPKLQAFELQKRILDALGERFAGDPGVIEFRRKHLGLGRLDVLFAGTFTRADGVTLRFPDDLMGRLSVMVFWSRQTPGFEAYLKQIKEKEDQFPDRFEVFSFNVDELPDAGASTLKDLDLNWTVMRLPGGKKSQAYRTY
;
A
#
# COMPACT_ATOMS: atom_id res chain seq x y z
N MET A 1 19.97 -0.18 -20.27
CA MET A 1 19.07 0.31 -19.20
C MET A 1 19.77 1.18 -18.14
N ARG A 2 21.02 0.90 -17.74
CA ARG A 2 21.75 1.75 -16.74
C ARG A 2 21.84 3.24 -17.15
N GLY A 3 22.13 3.55 -18.41
CA GLY A 3 22.25 4.93 -18.88
C GLY A 3 20.96 5.78 -18.77
N HIS A 4 19.78 5.17 -18.87
CA HIS A 4 18.52 5.90 -18.71
C HIS A 4 18.24 6.27 -17.24
N ALA A 5 18.61 5.42 -16.29
CA ALA A 5 18.49 5.71 -14.87
C ALA A 5 19.47 6.83 -14.44
N GLU A 6 20.69 6.84 -14.99
CA GLU A 6 21.67 7.91 -14.76
C GLU A 6 21.20 9.22 -15.35
N ALA A 7 20.65 9.22 -16.57
CA ALA A 7 20.07 10.40 -17.21
C ALA A 7 18.89 10.97 -16.40
N LEU A 8 18.03 10.10 -15.86
CA LEU A 8 16.93 10.50 -15.00
C LEU A 8 17.43 11.13 -13.70
N GLY A 9 18.46 10.54 -13.07
CA GLY A 9 19.12 11.11 -11.89
C GLY A 9 19.75 12.47 -12.15
N GLY A 10 20.42 12.62 -13.30
CA GLY A 10 21.00 13.90 -13.73
C GLY A 10 19.95 14.97 -13.99
N LEU A 11 18.80 14.59 -14.57
CA LEU A 11 17.67 15.51 -14.75
C LEU A 11 17.16 16.03 -13.40
N VAL A 12 16.90 15.14 -12.44
CA VAL A 12 16.45 15.52 -11.09
C VAL A 12 17.45 16.45 -10.41
N ALA A 13 18.75 16.19 -10.54
CA ALA A 13 19.79 17.00 -9.94
C ALA A 13 19.81 18.45 -10.47
N ARG A 14 19.45 18.67 -11.74
CA ARG A 14 19.38 20.02 -12.35
C ARG A 14 18.28 20.89 -11.76
N TYR A 15 17.21 20.28 -11.25
CA TYR A 15 16.08 21.02 -10.64
C TYR A 15 16.24 21.25 -9.16
N ARG A 16 17.30 20.69 -8.54
CA ARG A 16 17.54 20.83 -7.10
C ARG A 16 17.64 22.29 -6.67
N GLY A 17 16.86 22.65 -5.64
CA GLY A 17 16.81 24.03 -5.13
C GLY A 17 16.00 25.01 -5.99
N THR A 18 15.35 24.54 -7.07
CA THR A 18 14.47 25.38 -7.90
C THR A 18 12.99 25.21 -7.51
N PRO A 19 12.10 26.15 -7.87
CA PRO A 19 10.65 25.98 -7.69
C PRO A 19 10.04 24.75 -8.38
N GLY A 20 10.75 24.21 -9.38
CA GLY A 20 10.33 23.01 -10.11
C GLY A 20 10.78 21.69 -9.51
N GLU A 21 11.52 21.71 -8.40
CA GLU A 21 12.13 20.50 -7.84
C GLU A 21 11.11 19.45 -7.42
N ALA A 22 10.09 19.81 -6.65
CA ALA A 22 9.06 18.88 -6.21
C ALA A 22 8.38 18.18 -7.40
N LYS A 23 8.04 18.96 -8.45
CA LYS A 23 7.43 18.44 -9.67
C LYS A 23 8.37 17.48 -10.43
N SER A 24 9.63 17.83 -10.53
CA SER A 24 10.68 17.01 -11.16
C SER A 24 10.85 15.68 -10.42
N LEU A 25 10.89 15.69 -9.08
CA LEU A 25 10.97 14.51 -8.25
C LEU A 25 9.71 13.61 -8.42
N MET A 26 8.52 14.18 -8.41
CA MET A 26 7.28 13.42 -8.63
C MET A 26 7.26 12.72 -10.00
N MET A 27 7.65 13.41 -11.06
CA MET A 27 7.74 12.80 -12.40
C MET A 27 8.79 11.69 -12.45
N ALA A 28 9.95 11.90 -11.84
CA ALA A 28 11.01 10.91 -11.80
C ALA A 28 10.63 9.68 -10.98
N ALA A 29 9.86 9.84 -9.88
CA ALA A 29 9.34 8.73 -9.09
C ALA A 29 8.39 7.80 -9.90
N GLN A 30 7.65 8.36 -10.87
CA GLN A 30 6.78 7.57 -11.76
C GLN A 30 7.55 6.84 -12.88
N ILE A 31 8.68 7.41 -13.31
CA ILE A 31 9.48 6.86 -14.42
C ILE A 31 10.45 5.79 -13.90
N ALA A 32 11.04 5.99 -12.73
CA ALA A 32 12.07 5.10 -12.18
C ALA A 32 11.68 3.61 -12.14
N PRO A 33 10.45 3.21 -11.73
CA PRO A 33 10.03 1.80 -11.77
C PRO A 33 10.01 1.21 -13.18
N LYS A 34 9.62 2.01 -14.18
CA LYS A 34 9.59 1.58 -15.59
C LYS A 34 11.00 1.30 -16.13
N LEU A 35 12.01 1.92 -15.53
CA LEU A 35 13.42 1.72 -15.82
C LEU A 35 14.07 0.69 -14.88
N GLN A 36 13.29 0.04 -14.02
CA GLN A 36 13.77 -0.88 -12.97
C GLN A 36 14.82 -0.23 -12.04
N ALA A 37 14.76 1.09 -11.88
CA ALA A 37 15.68 1.89 -11.06
C ALA A 37 15.12 2.10 -9.64
N PHE A 38 14.87 1.00 -8.91
CA PHE A 38 14.19 1.01 -7.62
C PHE A 38 14.94 1.78 -6.54
N GLU A 39 16.29 1.69 -6.52
CA GLU A 39 17.10 2.46 -5.57
C GLU A 39 17.03 3.98 -5.83
N LEU A 40 16.95 4.37 -7.10
CA LEU A 40 16.73 5.77 -7.46
C LEU A 40 15.33 6.21 -7.04
N GLN A 41 14.32 5.38 -7.28
CA GLN A 41 12.95 5.66 -6.84
C GLN A 41 12.88 5.88 -5.34
N LYS A 42 13.48 4.99 -4.54
CA LYS A 42 13.51 5.10 -3.09
C LYS A 42 14.10 6.44 -2.65
N ARG A 43 15.29 6.81 -3.13
CA ARG A 43 15.92 8.09 -2.81
C ARG A 43 15.06 9.31 -3.19
N ILE A 44 14.34 9.23 -4.31
CA ILE A 44 13.41 10.29 -4.74
C ILE A 44 12.23 10.40 -3.79
N LEU A 45 11.66 9.28 -3.36
CA LEU A 45 10.52 9.25 -2.43
C LEU A 45 10.91 9.74 -1.04
N ASP A 46 12.10 9.38 -0.56
CA ASP A 46 12.66 9.88 0.69
C ASP A 46 12.83 11.41 0.62
N ALA A 47 13.43 11.92 -0.46
CA ALA A 47 13.59 13.36 -0.67
C ALA A 47 12.25 14.12 -0.75
N LEU A 48 11.22 13.54 -1.38
CA LEU A 48 9.86 14.11 -1.38
C LEU A 48 9.26 14.16 0.03
N GLY A 49 9.45 13.08 0.81
CA GLY A 49 8.94 13.01 2.18
C GLY A 49 9.64 13.95 3.16
N GLU A 50 10.96 14.10 3.04
CA GLU A 50 11.77 14.94 3.95
C GLU A 50 11.65 16.42 3.64
N ARG A 51 11.67 16.79 2.36
CA ARG A 51 11.82 18.20 1.93
C ARG A 51 10.53 18.87 1.51
N PHE A 52 9.52 18.09 1.12
CA PHE A 52 8.26 18.58 0.58
C PHE A 52 7.03 17.95 1.25
N ALA A 53 7.18 17.48 2.50
CA ALA A 53 6.11 16.81 3.24
C ALA A 53 4.81 17.64 3.35
N GLY A 54 4.94 18.97 3.42
CA GLY A 54 3.81 19.90 3.51
C GLY A 54 3.29 20.42 2.15
N ASP A 55 3.90 20.02 1.02
CA ASP A 55 3.45 20.46 -0.31
C ASP A 55 2.16 19.72 -0.71
N PRO A 56 1.04 20.43 -1.00
CA PRO A 56 -0.23 19.78 -1.36
C PRO A 56 -0.13 18.87 -2.59
N GLY A 57 0.68 19.24 -3.58
CA GLY A 57 0.90 18.44 -4.77
C GLY A 57 1.65 17.14 -4.47
N VAL A 58 2.62 17.18 -3.55
CA VAL A 58 3.37 16.01 -3.10
C VAL A 58 2.48 15.09 -2.25
N ILE A 59 1.65 15.65 -1.37
CA ILE A 59 0.66 14.89 -0.59
C ILE A 59 -0.28 14.14 -1.53
N GLU A 60 -0.88 14.83 -2.49
CA GLU A 60 -1.79 14.22 -3.47
C GLU A 60 -1.09 13.19 -4.35
N PHE A 61 0.15 13.48 -4.79
CA PHE A 61 0.97 12.54 -5.54
C PHE A 61 1.23 11.25 -4.76
N ARG A 62 1.63 11.35 -3.49
CA ARG A 62 1.87 10.18 -2.63
C ARG A 62 0.61 9.36 -2.44
N ARG A 63 -0.51 10.02 -2.19
CA ARG A 63 -1.82 9.36 -2.06
C ARG A 63 -2.20 8.60 -3.33
N LYS A 64 -2.06 9.23 -4.50
CA LYS A 64 -2.55 8.71 -5.78
C LYS A 64 -1.65 7.64 -6.41
N HIS A 65 -0.32 7.80 -6.28
CA HIS A 65 0.63 7.01 -7.04
C HIS A 65 1.45 6.03 -6.21
N LEU A 66 1.49 6.18 -4.90
CA LEU A 66 2.25 5.30 -4.03
C LEU A 66 1.37 4.34 -3.23
N GLY A 67 0.06 4.46 -3.35
CA GLY A 67 -0.88 3.70 -2.52
C GLY A 67 -0.66 3.95 -1.02
N LEU A 68 0.16 4.96 -0.69
CA LEU A 68 0.30 5.41 0.67
C LEU A 68 -0.99 6.11 1.01
N GLY A 69 -1.87 5.39 1.66
CA GLY A 69 -3.08 5.92 2.23
C GLY A 69 -2.76 7.18 3.03
N ARG A 70 -3.77 7.89 3.42
CA ARG A 70 -3.61 9.08 4.26
C ARG A 70 -2.98 8.64 5.58
N LEU A 71 -1.66 8.83 5.71
CA LEU A 71 -0.92 8.54 6.95
C LEU A 71 -1.44 9.38 8.14
N ASP A 72 -2.23 10.41 7.85
CA ASP A 72 -2.92 11.29 8.80
C ASP A 72 -4.33 10.79 9.15
N VAL A 73 -4.84 9.77 8.48
CA VAL A 73 -6.16 9.20 8.75
C VAL A 73 -6.02 7.82 9.35
N LEU A 74 -6.43 7.74 10.61
CA LEU A 74 -6.49 6.50 11.34
C LEU A 74 -7.44 5.53 10.66
N PHE A 75 -6.98 4.30 10.38
CA PHE A 75 -7.87 3.24 9.92
C PHE A 75 -8.84 2.90 11.06
N ALA A 76 -10.06 3.39 10.92
CA ALA A 76 -11.08 3.27 11.95
C ALA A 76 -12.38 2.71 11.37
N GLY A 77 -13.02 1.89 12.15
CA GLY A 77 -14.33 1.32 11.81
C GLY A 77 -14.61 0.03 12.54
N THR A 78 -15.82 -0.45 12.36
CA THR A 78 -16.26 -1.74 12.89
C THR A 78 -16.34 -2.74 11.76
N PHE A 79 -15.59 -3.82 11.87
CA PHE A 79 -15.52 -4.85 10.84
C PHE A 79 -15.83 -6.22 11.44
N THR A 80 -16.54 -7.05 10.68
CA THR A 80 -16.90 -8.40 11.12
C THR A 80 -15.99 -9.40 10.42
N ARG A 81 -15.41 -10.29 11.20
CA ARG A 81 -14.64 -11.43 10.71
C ARG A 81 -15.54 -12.45 10.00
N ALA A 82 -14.96 -13.33 9.20
CA ALA A 82 -15.69 -14.40 8.53
C ALA A 82 -16.43 -15.32 9.50
N ASP A 83 -15.87 -15.53 10.71
CA ASP A 83 -16.48 -16.33 11.80
C ASP A 83 -17.58 -15.59 12.60
N GLY A 84 -17.90 -14.34 12.23
CA GLY A 84 -18.94 -13.53 12.87
C GLY A 84 -18.46 -12.64 14.03
N VAL A 85 -17.22 -12.75 14.46
CA VAL A 85 -16.64 -11.87 15.49
C VAL A 85 -16.49 -10.48 14.94
N THR A 86 -16.90 -9.48 15.70
CA THR A 86 -16.79 -8.06 15.33
C THR A 86 -15.61 -7.41 16.05
N LEU A 87 -14.76 -6.72 15.28
CA LEU A 87 -13.62 -5.97 15.78
C LEU A 87 -13.81 -4.47 15.48
N ARG A 88 -13.43 -3.64 16.45
CA ARG A 88 -13.38 -2.18 16.31
C ARG A 88 -11.94 -1.74 16.10
N PHE A 89 -11.66 -1.16 14.95
CA PHE A 89 -10.35 -0.62 14.63
C PHE A 89 -10.30 0.88 15.00
N PRO A 90 -9.24 1.35 15.62
CA PRO A 90 -8.04 0.64 16.06
C PRO A 90 -8.14 -0.01 17.44
N ASP A 91 -9.21 0.20 18.20
CA ASP A 91 -9.29 -0.09 19.64
C ASP A 91 -8.92 -1.53 19.98
N ASP A 92 -9.48 -2.50 19.24
CA ASP A 92 -9.24 -3.93 19.48
C ASP A 92 -7.86 -4.40 18.96
N LEU A 93 -7.08 -3.53 18.30
CA LEU A 93 -5.75 -3.83 17.76
C LEU A 93 -4.62 -3.14 18.52
N MET A 94 -4.94 -2.40 19.58
CA MET A 94 -3.94 -1.62 20.31
C MET A 94 -2.81 -2.50 20.85
N GLY A 95 -1.57 -2.02 20.67
CA GLY A 95 -0.37 -2.73 21.11
C GLY A 95 0.18 -3.77 20.11
N ARG A 96 -0.44 -3.92 18.92
CA ARG A 96 0.02 -4.81 17.86
C ARG A 96 0.24 -4.03 16.57
N LEU A 97 1.25 -4.41 15.82
CA LEU A 97 1.39 -3.97 14.45
C LEU A 97 0.42 -4.76 13.58
N SER A 98 -0.47 -4.08 12.88
CA SER A 98 -1.49 -4.70 12.05
C SER A 98 -1.32 -4.30 10.59
N VAL A 99 -1.38 -5.26 9.69
CA VAL A 99 -1.30 -5.06 8.24
C VAL A 99 -2.66 -5.32 7.63
N MET A 100 -3.26 -4.29 7.02
CA MET A 100 -4.54 -4.39 6.32
C MET A 100 -4.30 -4.67 4.84
N VAL A 101 -4.73 -5.82 4.36
CA VAL A 101 -4.52 -6.25 2.97
C VAL A 101 -5.83 -6.25 2.22
N PHE A 102 -6.00 -5.30 1.30
CA PHE A 102 -7.15 -5.25 0.38
C PHE A 102 -6.78 -5.94 -0.93
N TRP A 103 -7.57 -6.91 -1.35
CA TRP A 103 -7.29 -7.69 -2.55
C TRP A 103 -8.56 -8.16 -3.27
N SER A 104 -8.41 -8.49 -4.56
CA SER A 104 -9.48 -9.02 -5.41
C SER A 104 -8.94 -10.12 -6.30
N ARG A 105 -9.71 -11.17 -6.49
CA ARG A 105 -9.39 -12.25 -7.46
C ARG A 105 -9.38 -11.76 -8.92
N GLN A 106 -10.04 -10.63 -9.18
CA GLN A 106 -10.05 -10.00 -10.50
C GLN A 106 -8.76 -9.23 -10.82
N THR A 107 -7.89 -9.00 -9.82
CA THR A 107 -6.63 -8.30 -10.02
C THR A 107 -5.58 -9.28 -10.55
N PRO A 108 -5.01 -9.06 -11.74
CA PRO A 108 -3.94 -9.92 -12.25
C PRO A 108 -2.77 -9.98 -11.27
N GLY A 109 -2.29 -11.19 -10.98
CA GLY A 109 -1.15 -11.40 -10.08
C GLY A 109 -1.47 -11.31 -8.58
N PHE A 110 -2.74 -11.27 -8.18
CA PHE A 110 -3.13 -11.17 -6.77
C PHE A 110 -2.51 -12.30 -5.91
N GLU A 111 -2.45 -13.52 -6.42
CA GLU A 111 -1.86 -14.66 -5.69
C GLU A 111 -0.37 -14.44 -5.38
N ALA A 112 0.39 -13.96 -6.37
CA ALA A 112 1.81 -13.64 -6.18
C ALA A 112 1.99 -12.52 -5.15
N TYR A 113 1.12 -11.50 -5.18
CA TYR A 113 1.11 -10.43 -4.20
C TYR A 113 0.83 -10.94 -2.78
N LEU A 114 -0.19 -11.79 -2.59
CA LEU A 114 -0.52 -12.35 -1.29
C LEU A 114 0.64 -13.24 -0.75
N LYS A 115 1.26 -14.05 -1.62
CA LYS A 115 2.42 -14.86 -1.25
C LYS A 115 3.63 -14.01 -0.83
N GLN A 116 3.88 -12.88 -1.49
CA GLN A 116 4.93 -11.96 -1.07
C GLN A 116 4.69 -11.37 0.33
N ILE A 117 3.44 -11.07 0.68
CA ILE A 117 3.10 -10.62 2.04
C ILE A 117 3.35 -11.76 3.04
N LYS A 118 2.97 -12.99 2.70
CA LYS A 118 3.22 -14.17 3.54
C LYS A 118 4.72 -14.39 3.78
N GLU A 119 5.53 -14.28 2.74
CA GLU A 119 7.00 -14.37 2.87
C GLU A 119 7.56 -13.32 3.84
N LYS A 120 6.96 -12.11 3.87
CA LYS A 120 7.34 -11.07 4.84
C LYS A 120 6.85 -11.39 6.25
N GLU A 121 5.65 -11.90 6.40
CA GLU A 121 5.14 -12.36 7.68
C GLU A 121 6.04 -13.46 8.27
N ASP A 122 6.44 -14.43 7.46
CA ASP A 122 7.34 -15.53 7.88
C ASP A 122 8.75 -15.07 8.27
N GLN A 123 9.24 -13.96 7.67
CA GLN A 123 10.51 -13.35 8.07
C GLN A 123 10.44 -12.66 9.44
N PHE A 124 9.26 -12.28 9.88
CA PHE A 124 9.03 -11.52 11.11
C PHE A 124 7.88 -12.13 11.94
N PRO A 125 7.99 -13.40 12.35
CA PRO A 125 6.93 -14.09 13.08
C PRO A 125 6.59 -13.31 14.36
N ASP A 126 5.33 -13.27 14.69
CA ASP A 126 4.77 -12.60 15.87
C ASP A 126 4.97 -11.08 15.94
N ARG A 127 5.49 -10.46 14.88
CA ARG A 127 5.70 -9.01 14.83
C ARG A 127 4.47 -8.24 14.40
N PHE A 128 3.64 -8.83 13.55
CA PHE A 128 2.41 -8.21 13.07
C PHE A 128 1.34 -9.26 12.77
N GLU A 129 0.10 -8.81 12.75
CA GLU A 129 -1.07 -9.60 12.38
C GLU A 129 -1.62 -9.10 11.04
N VAL A 130 -2.00 -10.02 10.14
CA VAL A 130 -2.56 -9.68 8.83
C VAL A 130 -4.07 -9.79 8.86
N PHE A 131 -4.74 -8.68 8.54
CA PHE A 131 -6.18 -8.60 8.32
C PHE A 131 -6.46 -8.53 6.82
N SER A 132 -7.11 -9.54 6.29
CA SER A 132 -7.39 -9.72 4.87
C SER A 132 -8.78 -9.23 4.52
N PHE A 133 -8.89 -8.26 3.63
CA PHE A 133 -10.13 -7.70 3.12
C PHE A 133 -10.29 -8.06 1.64
N ASN A 134 -11.12 -9.06 1.34
CA ASN A 134 -11.51 -9.31 -0.03
C ASN A 134 -12.50 -8.23 -0.50
N VAL A 135 -12.19 -7.56 -1.61
CA VAL A 135 -13.02 -6.47 -2.16
C VAL A 135 -13.91 -6.92 -3.32
N ASP A 136 -13.99 -8.21 -3.59
CA ASP A 136 -14.96 -8.77 -4.53
C ASP A 136 -16.37 -8.72 -3.93
N GLU A 137 -17.39 -8.69 -4.77
CA GLU A 137 -18.78 -8.53 -4.33
C GLU A 137 -19.32 -9.76 -3.56
N LEU A 138 -18.66 -10.92 -3.68
CA LEU A 138 -19.03 -12.16 -3.00
C LEU A 138 -18.23 -12.34 -1.71
N PRO A 139 -18.84 -12.13 -0.52
CA PRO A 139 -18.13 -12.08 0.76
C PRO A 139 -17.42 -13.39 1.14
N ASP A 140 -17.94 -14.54 0.72
CA ASP A 140 -17.40 -15.85 1.13
C ASP A 140 -16.26 -16.35 0.25
N ALA A 141 -16.03 -15.71 -0.91
CA ALA A 141 -14.99 -16.08 -1.85
C ALA A 141 -13.56 -15.84 -1.31
N GLY A 142 -13.42 -14.93 -0.35
CA GLY A 142 -12.13 -14.58 0.24
C GLY A 142 -11.55 -15.69 1.11
N ALA A 143 -12.37 -16.30 1.97
CA ALA A 143 -11.91 -17.32 2.91
C ALA A 143 -11.44 -18.60 2.19
N SER A 144 -12.17 -19.06 1.18
CA SER A 144 -11.75 -20.22 0.37
C SER A 144 -10.43 -19.97 -0.36
N THR A 145 -10.28 -18.81 -0.98
CA THR A 145 -9.06 -18.46 -1.69
C THR A 145 -7.83 -18.42 -0.77
N LEU A 146 -7.95 -17.84 0.43
CA LEU A 146 -6.83 -17.83 1.39
C LEU A 146 -6.48 -19.26 1.83
N LYS A 147 -7.48 -20.11 2.06
CA LYS A 147 -7.26 -21.52 2.38
C LYS A 147 -6.54 -22.27 1.25
N ASP A 148 -6.94 -22.03 0.00
CA ASP A 148 -6.30 -22.65 -1.19
C ASP A 148 -4.84 -22.19 -1.36
N LEU A 149 -4.50 -20.99 -0.86
CA LEU A 149 -3.15 -20.43 -0.85
C LEU A 149 -2.36 -20.73 0.43
N ASP A 150 -2.91 -21.50 1.36
CA ASP A 150 -2.32 -21.82 2.68
C ASP A 150 -2.01 -20.54 3.51
N LEU A 151 -2.92 -19.56 3.45
CA LEU A 151 -2.80 -18.30 4.17
C LEU A 151 -3.78 -18.27 5.37
N ASN A 152 -3.23 -18.32 6.60
CA ASN A 152 -3.99 -18.35 7.85
C ASN A 152 -4.29 -16.94 8.39
N TRP A 153 -4.63 -16.01 7.49
CA TRP A 153 -4.92 -14.64 7.87
C TRP A 153 -6.35 -14.45 8.39
N THR A 154 -6.52 -13.44 9.24
CA THR A 154 -7.84 -13.05 9.70
C THR A 154 -8.65 -12.46 8.54
N VAL A 155 -9.70 -13.18 8.11
CA VAL A 155 -10.57 -12.73 7.01
C VAL A 155 -11.63 -11.79 7.56
N MET A 156 -11.64 -10.57 7.02
CA MET A 156 -12.60 -9.53 7.36
C MET A 156 -13.65 -9.37 6.27
N ARG A 157 -14.90 -9.22 6.65
CA ARG A 157 -15.99 -8.91 5.73
C ARG A 157 -15.95 -7.42 5.38
N LEU A 158 -16.05 -7.10 4.11
CA LEU A 158 -16.11 -5.73 3.62
C LEU A 158 -17.40 -5.51 2.81
N PRO A 159 -18.52 -5.20 3.48
CA PRO A 159 -19.77 -4.93 2.79
C PRO A 159 -19.61 -3.81 1.76
N GLY A 160 -20.07 -4.04 0.53
CA GLY A 160 -19.90 -3.11 -0.59
C GLY A 160 -18.56 -3.22 -1.32
N GLY A 161 -17.62 -4.07 -0.87
CA GLY A 161 -16.35 -4.33 -1.55
C GLY A 161 -15.61 -3.03 -1.94
N LYS A 162 -15.27 -2.87 -3.21
CA LYS A 162 -14.62 -1.66 -3.76
C LYS A 162 -15.43 -0.37 -3.58
N LYS A 163 -16.73 -0.45 -3.33
CA LYS A 163 -17.61 0.71 -3.08
C LYS A 163 -17.64 1.12 -1.61
N SER A 164 -17.10 0.30 -0.71
CA SER A 164 -17.06 0.60 0.72
C SER A 164 -16.27 1.87 1.02
N GLN A 165 -16.67 2.57 2.05
CA GLN A 165 -15.96 3.77 2.49
C GLN A 165 -14.52 3.42 2.92
N ALA A 166 -14.32 2.31 3.64
CA ALA A 166 -13.00 1.86 4.04
C ALA A 166 -12.04 1.70 2.86
N TYR A 167 -12.44 0.98 1.79
CA TYR A 167 -11.60 0.81 0.59
C TYR A 167 -11.32 2.12 -0.15
N ARG A 168 -12.26 3.08 -0.12
CA ARG A 168 -12.08 4.36 -0.83
C ARG A 168 -11.23 5.37 -0.05
N THR A 169 -11.15 5.20 1.27
CA THR A 169 -10.40 6.11 2.15
C THR A 169 -8.93 5.76 2.19
N TYR A 170 -8.59 4.48 2.11
CA TYR A 170 -7.23 3.93 2.19
C TYR A 170 -6.77 3.31 0.89
#